data_4bf22035e3b2bf340918d38e4fc8a29b
#
_entry.id   4bf22035e3b2bf340918d38e4fc8a29b
#
_cell.length_a   1.000
_cell.length_b   1.000
_cell.length_c   1.000
_cell.angle_alpha   90.00
_cell.angle_beta   90.00
_cell.angle_gamma   90.00
#
_symmetry.space_group_name_H-M   'P 1'
#
loop_
_entity.id
_entity.type
_entity.pdbx_description
1 polymer ?
#
loop_
_entity_poly.entity_id
_entity_poly.type
_entity_poly.pdbx_seq_one_letter_code
_entity_poly.pdbx_strand_id
1 'polypeptide(L)'
;HSVRLYSIASPSWGEDGQGQIISTTCKRLIDENSSGDADEHELFLGVCSNYLCDRAVGDQIQVTGPAGKRFVLPVDRDHHDYLFVATGTGIAPFRGMVKELLEHPDGPSRSEIHLVMGAPYGTDLMYHDWFKSLEETHSGFHYHTVVSRPESGDRQYVDRYITNAGGALHELLARDRALLYLCGIEGMQNGLYRLLEELGVADEYLVMPEEMETIVNAEPD
;
A
#
# COMPACT_ATOMS: atom_id res chain seq x y z
N HIS A 1 16.02 11.95 19.46
CA HIS A 1 15.26 11.99 18.21
C HIS A 1 14.72 10.60 17.93
N SER A 2 13.40 10.50 17.70
CA SER A 2 12.76 9.23 17.34
C SER A 2 12.84 9.05 15.83
N VAL A 3 13.31 7.89 15.37
CA VAL A 3 13.31 7.51 13.96
C VAL A 3 11.86 7.37 13.46
N ARG A 4 11.61 7.75 12.22
CA ARG A 4 10.34 7.50 11.52
C ARG A 4 10.64 6.71 10.26
N LEU A 5 9.82 5.69 10.03
CA LEU A 5 9.95 4.82 8.87
C LEU A 5 9.06 5.33 7.74
N TYR A 6 9.61 5.38 6.54
CA TYR A 6 8.89 5.68 5.32
C TYR A 6 9.19 4.58 4.29
N SER A 7 8.15 4.10 3.63
CA SER A 7 8.32 3.10 2.59
C SER A 7 9.02 3.69 1.38
N ILE A 8 9.94 2.92 0.80
CA ILE A 8 10.59 3.27 -0.47
C ILE A 8 9.55 3.12 -1.59
N ALA A 9 9.42 4.13 -2.44
CA ALA A 9 8.48 4.17 -3.55
C ALA A 9 9.17 4.07 -4.93
N SER A 10 10.50 4.00 -4.95
CA SER A 10 11.30 3.76 -6.15
C SER A 10 11.57 2.27 -6.35
N PRO A 11 11.83 1.83 -7.60
CA PRO A 11 12.31 0.47 -7.89
C PRO A 11 13.75 0.27 -7.44
N SER A 12 14.29 -0.94 -7.57
CA SER A 12 15.64 -1.30 -7.13
C SER A 12 16.74 -0.56 -7.88
N TRP A 13 16.49 -0.18 -9.14
CA TRP A 13 17.41 0.63 -9.94
C TRP A 13 17.26 2.14 -9.73
N GLY A 14 16.47 2.58 -8.75
CA GLY A 14 16.23 3.99 -8.44
C GLY A 14 15.34 4.72 -9.46
N GLU A 15 15.07 5.99 -9.21
CA GLU A 15 14.32 6.83 -10.16
C GLU A 15 15.18 7.26 -11.36
N ASP A 16 16.49 7.20 -11.22
CA ASP A 16 17.49 7.59 -12.22
C ASP A 16 17.99 6.43 -13.10
N GLY A 17 17.51 5.22 -12.84
CA GLY A 17 17.98 4.02 -13.54
C GLY A 17 19.38 3.55 -13.12
N GLN A 18 19.99 4.15 -12.10
CA GLN A 18 21.34 3.87 -11.61
C GLN A 18 21.38 3.49 -10.13
N GLY A 19 20.22 3.44 -9.46
CA GLY A 19 20.10 3.13 -8.04
C GLY A 19 20.58 4.22 -7.09
N GLN A 20 20.77 5.46 -7.58
CA GLN A 20 21.28 6.56 -6.79
C GLN A 20 20.18 7.46 -6.22
N ILE A 21 18.97 7.45 -6.84
CA ILE A 21 17.85 8.27 -6.42
C ILE A 21 16.73 7.37 -5.91
N ILE A 22 16.42 7.51 -4.64
CA ILE A 22 15.26 6.86 -4.01
C ILE A 22 14.13 7.85 -3.84
N SER A 23 12.89 7.37 -3.89
CA SER A 23 11.69 8.15 -3.60
C SER A 23 10.90 7.57 -2.44
N THR A 24 10.12 8.41 -1.80
CA THR A 24 9.14 8.04 -0.79
C THR A 24 7.88 8.86 -0.95
N THR A 25 6.76 8.36 -0.44
CA THR A 25 5.47 9.07 -0.42
C THR A 25 5.22 9.57 1.00
N CYS A 26 5.11 10.88 1.15
CA CYS A 26 4.87 11.51 2.44
C CYS A 26 3.58 12.33 2.41
N LYS A 27 2.69 12.10 3.38
CA LYS A 27 1.51 12.94 3.62
C LYS A 27 1.75 13.79 4.85
N ARG A 28 1.53 15.10 4.72
CA ARG A 28 1.58 16.02 5.85
C ARG A 28 0.52 15.65 6.88
N LEU A 29 0.94 15.34 8.10
CA LEU A 29 0.02 15.09 9.19
C LEU A 29 -0.34 16.42 9.87
N ILE A 30 -1.61 16.79 9.73
CA ILE A 30 -2.24 17.90 10.43
C ILE A 30 -3.53 17.32 11.01
N ASP A 31 -3.71 17.42 12.32
CA ASP A 31 -4.88 16.93 13.03
C ASP A 31 -5.35 17.99 14.02
N GLU A 32 -6.63 18.01 14.34
CA GLU A 32 -7.19 18.87 15.36
C GLU A 32 -7.26 18.11 16.67
N ASN A 33 -6.57 18.62 17.68
CA ASN A 33 -6.68 18.10 19.04
C ASN A 33 -7.97 18.65 19.63
N SER A 34 -9.07 17.92 19.57
CA SER A 34 -10.29 18.25 20.29
C SER A 34 -10.12 17.88 21.77
N SER A 35 -9.39 18.70 22.53
CA SER A 35 -9.57 18.77 23.95
C SER A 35 -11.00 19.27 24.20
N GLY A 36 -11.81 18.57 25.01
CA GLY A 36 -13.25 18.77 25.11
C GLY A 36 -13.75 20.14 25.62
N ASP A 37 -12.96 21.19 25.60
CA ASP A 37 -13.30 22.58 25.76
C ASP A 37 -13.45 23.26 24.42
N ALA A 38 -14.65 23.75 24.11
CA ALA A 38 -15.09 24.26 22.82
C ALA A 38 -14.33 25.50 22.29
N ASP A 39 -13.37 26.04 23.02
CA ASP A 39 -12.67 27.29 22.71
C ASP A 39 -11.18 27.13 22.38
N GLU A 40 -10.58 25.92 22.49
CA GLU A 40 -9.18 25.69 22.17
C GLU A 40 -9.02 24.61 21.07
N HIS A 41 -9.11 25.02 19.83
CA HIS A 41 -8.69 24.20 18.69
C HIS A 41 -7.16 24.24 18.54
N GLU A 42 -6.45 23.32 19.15
CA GLU A 42 -5.01 23.19 18.99
C GLU A 42 -4.71 22.22 17.83
N LEU A 43 -4.01 22.73 16.79
CA LEU A 43 -3.56 21.90 15.68
C LEU A 43 -2.38 21.04 16.12
N PHE A 44 -2.54 19.72 16.01
CA PHE A 44 -1.43 18.79 16.12
C PHE A 44 -0.72 18.66 14.76
N LEU A 45 0.56 19.03 14.73
CA LEU A 45 1.41 18.91 13.55
C LEU A 45 2.40 17.74 13.71
N GLY A 46 2.32 16.76 12.82
CA GLY A 46 3.29 15.67 12.78
C GLY A 46 4.70 16.20 12.47
N VAL A 47 5.65 15.95 13.37
CA VAL A 47 7.00 16.55 13.29
C VAL A 47 7.72 16.13 12.00
N CYS A 48 7.87 14.84 11.74
CA CYS A 48 8.67 14.35 10.62
C CYS A 48 7.98 14.60 9.27
N SER A 49 6.67 14.35 9.18
CA SER A 49 5.93 14.55 7.93
C SER A 49 5.89 16.01 7.49
N ASN A 50 5.69 16.93 8.44
CA ASN A 50 5.75 18.36 8.13
C ASN A 50 7.17 18.81 7.75
N TYR A 51 8.20 18.34 8.50
CA TYR A 51 9.60 18.59 8.15
C TYR A 51 9.90 18.14 6.70
N LEU A 52 9.51 16.93 6.31
CA LEU A 52 9.75 16.43 4.95
C LEU A 52 8.99 17.22 3.89
N CYS A 53 7.70 17.52 4.15
CA CYS A 53 6.88 18.29 3.20
C CYS A 53 7.30 19.77 3.06
N ASP A 54 8.11 20.30 3.98
CA ASP A 54 8.65 21.66 3.93
C ASP A 54 10.03 21.72 3.23
N ARG A 55 10.58 20.59 2.79
CA ARG A 55 11.88 20.57 2.11
C ARG A 55 11.78 21.07 0.68
N ALA A 56 12.81 21.80 0.29
CA ALA A 56 13.01 22.25 -1.08
C ALA A 56 14.11 21.45 -1.78
N VAL A 57 14.17 21.54 -3.10
CA VAL A 57 15.25 20.94 -3.89
C VAL A 57 16.60 21.50 -3.44
N GLY A 58 17.53 20.61 -3.12
CA GLY A 58 18.87 20.95 -2.60
C GLY A 58 19.01 20.86 -1.08
N ASP A 59 17.90 20.68 -0.35
CA ASP A 59 17.97 20.45 1.10
C ASP A 59 18.57 19.07 1.41
N GLN A 60 19.39 19.02 2.46
CA GLN A 60 19.99 17.76 2.92
C GLN A 60 19.14 17.10 4.00
N ILE A 61 18.85 15.81 3.82
CA ILE A 61 18.11 14.99 4.77
C ILE A 61 18.94 13.77 5.12
N GLN A 62 19.11 13.51 6.42
CA GLN A 62 19.77 12.30 6.88
C GLN A 62 18.78 11.14 6.85
N VAL A 63 19.15 10.08 6.14
CA VAL A 63 18.38 8.82 6.07
C VAL A 63 19.27 7.66 6.46
N THR A 64 18.66 6.62 7.04
CA THR A 64 19.29 5.35 7.33
C THR A 64 18.43 4.24 6.78
N GLY A 65 19.03 3.17 6.36
CA GLY A 65 18.28 2.02 5.82
C GLY A 65 19.06 1.30 4.73
N PRO A 66 18.37 0.46 3.95
CA PRO A 66 16.95 0.13 4.09
C PRO A 66 16.64 -0.63 5.39
N ALA A 67 15.44 -0.40 5.95
CA ALA A 67 14.91 -1.14 7.08
C ALA A 67 13.78 -2.07 6.61
N GLY A 68 13.63 -3.22 7.27
CA GLY A 68 12.68 -4.25 6.86
C GLY A 68 13.32 -5.30 5.94
N LYS A 69 12.83 -6.55 6.08
CA LYS A 69 13.41 -7.70 5.37
C LYS A 69 12.37 -8.55 4.63
N ARG A 70 11.09 -8.33 4.89
CA ARG A 70 10.02 -9.23 4.43
C ARG A 70 9.10 -8.62 3.37
N PHE A 71 8.95 -7.30 3.36
CA PHE A 71 8.06 -6.60 2.42
C PHE A 71 8.84 -6.24 1.13
N VAL A 72 9.19 -7.29 0.40
CA VAL A 72 9.98 -7.22 -0.85
C VAL A 72 9.38 -8.19 -1.87
N LEU A 73 9.59 -7.92 -3.16
CA LEU A 73 9.24 -8.87 -4.21
C LEU A 73 10.18 -10.09 -4.17
N PRO A 74 9.70 -11.29 -4.54
CA PRO A 74 10.56 -12.46 -4.69
C PRO A 74 11.55 -12.27 -5.84
N VAL A 75 12.67 -13.02 -5.78
CA VAL A 75 13.71 -12.97 -6.82
C VAL A 75 13.17 -13.50 -8.16
N ASP A 76 12.33 -14.53 -8.11
CA ASP A 76 11.67 -15.18 -9.24
C ASP A 76 10.30 -14.56 -9.55
N ARG A 77 10.26 -13.23 -9.61
CA ARG A 77 9.05 -12.41 -9.74
C ARG A 77 8.05 -12.88 -10.81
N ASP A 78 8.54 -13.50 -11.90
CA ASP A 78 7.70 -13.97 -13.02
C ASP A 78 6.94 -15.27 -12.71
N HIS A 79 7.27 -15.96 -11.61
CA HIS A 79 6.59 -17.17 -11.17
C HIS A 79 5.37 -16.89 -10.28
N HIS A 80 5.10 -15.63 -9.99
CA HIS A 80 4.03 -15.22 -9.09
C HIS A 80 3.02 -14.30 -9.79
N ASP A 81 1.78 -14.32 -9.30
CA ASP A 81 0.77 -13.31 -9.56
C ASP A 81 0.59 -12.45 -8.31
N TYR A 82 0.18 -11.21 -8.45
CA TYR A 82 0.22 -10.26 -7.34
C TYR A 82 -1.12 -9.59 -7.10
N LEU A 83 -1.56 -9.57 -5.83
CA LEU A 83 -2.60 -8.68 -5.34
C LEU A 83 -1.98 -7.67 -4.37
N PHE A 84 -1.88 -6.43 -4.79
CA PHE A 84 -1.45 -5.29 -3.97
C PHE A 84 -2.67 -4.55 -3.46
N VAL A 85 -2.76 -4.36 -2.15
CA VAL A 85 -3.86 -3.65 -1.52
C VAL A 85 -3.33 -2.50 -0.67
N ALA A 86 -3.70 -1.29 -1.05
CA ALA A 86 -3.22 -0.05 -0.45
C ALA A 86 -4.33 0.83 0.08
N THR A 87 -4.05 1.57 1.15
CA THR A 87 -4.84 2.75 1.52
C THR A 87 -3.92 3.95 1.81
N GLY A 88 -4.29 5.11 1.28
CA GLY A 88 -3.54 6.35 1.48
C GLY A 88 -2.06 6.21 1.08
N THR A 89 -1.14 6.64 1.94
CA THR A 89 0.31 6.55 1.70
C THR A 89 0.86 5.13 1.66
N GLY A 90 0.04 4.11 2.00
CA GLY A 90 0.38 2.71 1.79
C GLY A 90 0.61 2.33 0.33
N ILE A 91 0.27 3.19 -0.61
CA ILE A 91 0.60 3.03 -2.03
C ILE A 91 2.12 3.11 -2.31
N ALA A 92 2.90 3.73 -1.42
CA ALA A 92 4.32 3.99 -1.65
C ALA A 92 5.13 2.74 -2.06
N PRO A 93 5.14 1.63 -1.30
CA PRO A 93 5.91 0.46 -1.70
C PRO A 93 5.39 -0.15 -3.01
N PHE A 94 4.09 -0.10 -3.25
CA PHE A 94 3.51 -0.68 -4.47
C PHE A 94 3.86 0.11 -5.73
N ARG A 95 4.07 1.43 -5.62
CA ARG A 95 4.62 2.19 -6.74
C ARG A 95 5.99 1.65 -7.17
N GLY A 96 6.88 1.42 -6.22
CA GLY A 96 8.19 0.82 -6.49
C GLY A 96 8.08 -0.61 -7.05
N MET A 97 7.23 -1.45 -6.44
CA MET A 97 7.01 -2.83 -6.87
C MET A 97 6.38 -2.94 -8.27
N VAL A 98 5.40 -2.10 -8.58
CA VAL A 98 4.79 -2.06 -9.92
C VAL A 98 5.80 -1.60 -10.96
N LYS A 99 6.62 -0.59 -10.68
CA LYS A 99 7.74 -0.21 -11.56
C LYS A 99 8.71 -1.38 -11.74
N GLU A 100 9.07 -2.07 -10.66
CA GLU A 100 9.94 -3.24 -10.70
C GLU A 100 9.39 -4.36 -11.60
N LEU A 101 8.07 -4.57 -11.57
CA LEU A 101 7.42 -5.63 -12.35
C LEU A 101 7.20 -5.22 -13.81
N LEU A 102 6.81 -3.98 -14.09
CA LEU A 102 6.35 -3.58 -15.41
C LEU A 102 7.36 -2.77 -16.23
N GLU A 103 8.26 -2.02 -15.55
CA GLU A 103 9.22 -1.12 -16.20
C GLU A 103 10.68 -1.58 -15.99
N HIS A 104 10.91 -2.85 -15.61
CA HIS A 104 12.26 -3.37 -15.39
C HIS A 104 13.12 -3.30 -16.65
N PRO A 105 14.43 -2.95 -16.54
CA PRO A 105 15.34 -2.87 -17.68
C PRO A 105 15.43 -4.16 -18.53
N ASP A 106 15.25 -5.33 -17.90
CA ASP A 106 15.24 -6.63 -18.58
C ASP A 106 13.88 -6.99 -19.21
N GLY A 107 12.91 -6.09 -19.14
CA GLY A 107 11.57 -6.25 -19.65
C GLY A 107 10.49 -6.47 -18.57
N PRO A 108 9.22 -6.27 -18.95
CA PRO A 108 8.10 -6.41 -18.02
C PRO A 108 7.86 -7.86 -17.61
N SER A 109 7.40 -8.04 -16.38
CA SER A 109 6.93 -9.34 -15.87
C SER A 109 5.72 -9.83 -16.67
N ARG A 110 5.55 -11.15 -16.70
CA ARG A 110 4.39 -11.84 -17.28
C ARG A 110 3.30 -12.14 -16.23
N SER A 111 3.50 -11.67 -15.04
CA SER A 111 2.59 -11.84 -13.90
C SER A 111 1.25 -11.15 -14.15
N GLU A 112 0.18 -11.72 -13.63
CA GLU A 112 -1.07 -11.00 -13.46
C GLU A 112 -0.98 -10.17 -12.16
N ILE A 113 -1.23 -8.88 -12.27
CA ILE A 113 -1.02 -7.92 -11.18
C ILE A 113 -2.30 -7.12 -10.99
N HIS A 114 -2.90 -7.24 -9.82
CA HIS A 114 -4.01 -6.39 -9.41
C HIS A 114 -3.55 -5.42 -8.31
N LEU A 115 -3.82 -4.15 -8.50
CA LEU A 115 -3.60 -3.10 -7.51
C LEU A 115 -4.93 -2.50 -7.10
N VAL A 116 -5.31 -2.67 -5.84
CA VAL A 116 -6.51 -2.06 -5.25
C VAL A 116 -6.08 -0.89 -4.37
N MET A 117 -6.43 0.33 -4.76
CA MET A 117 -6.09 1.57 -4.06
C MET A 117 -7.33 2.19 -3.42
N GLY A 118 -7.33 2.27 -2.09
CA GLY A 118 -8.35 2.96 -1.29
C GLY A 118 -7.92 4.37 -0.90
N ALA A 119 -8.85 5.33 -1.03
CA ALA A 119 -8.67 6.71 -0.60
C ALA A 119 -9.97 7.30 -0.05
N PRO A 120 -9.90 8.34 0.81
CA PRO A 120 -11.11 9.06 1.24
C PRO A 120 -11.83 9.74 0.06
N TYR A 121 -11.10 10.43 -0.79
CA TYR A 121 -11.61 11.18 -1.94
C TYR A 121 -10.86 10.80 -3.21
N GLY A 122 -11.45 11.02 -4.38
CA GLY A 122 -10.81 10.80 -5.67
C GLY A 122 -9.50 11.60 -5.85
N THR A 123 -9.45 12.81 -5.29
CA THR A 123 -8.27 13.68 -5.28
C THR A 123 -7.12 13.15 -4.41
N ASP A 124 -7.38 12.20 -3.52
CA ASP A 124 -6.38 11.56 -2.66
C ASP A 124 -5.75 10.30 -3.30
N LEU A 125 -6.18 9.93 -4.51
CA LEU A 125 -5.61 8.80 -5.25
C LEU A 125 -4.24 9.19 -5.81
N MET A 126 -3.19 8.92 -5.04
CA MET A 126 -1.82 9.21 -5.43
C MET A 126 -1.38 8.35 -6.62
N TYR A 127 -0.64 8.95 -7.56
CA TYR A 127 -0.14 8.31 -8.78
C TYR A 127 -1.23 7.78 -9.71
N HIS A 128 -2.47 8.25 -9.58
CA HIS A 128 -3.65 7.75 -10.30
C HIS A 128 -3.43 7.68 -11.82
N ASP A 129 -3.05 8.80 -12.43
CA ASP A 129 -2.88 8.89 -13.87
C ASP A 129 -1.77 7.97 -14.39
N TRP A 130 -0.70 7.82 -13.60
CA TRP A 130 0.39 6.91 -13.94
C TRP A 130 -0.06 5.44 -13.90
N PHE A 131 -0.78 5.01 -12.85
CA PHE A 131 -1.32 3.65 -12.80
C PHE A 131 -2.33 3.39 -13.92
N LYS A 132 -3.15 4.38 -14.27
CA LYS A 132 -4.06 4.28 -15.41
C LYS A 132 -3.32 4.10 -16.73
N SER A 133 -2.25 4.85 -16.96
CA SER A 133 -1.44 4.70 -18.17
C SER A 133 -0.76 3.33 -18.26
N LEU A 134 -0.36 2.73 -17.12
CA LEU A 134 0.17 1.38 -17.09
C LEU A 134 -0.91 0.33 -17.41
N GLU A 135 -2.12 0.49 -16.90
CA GLU A 135 -3.24 -0.41 -17.21
C GLU A 135 -3.57 -0.41 -18.70
N GLU A 136 -3.49 0.75 -19.37
CA GLU A 136 -3.70 0.87 -20.82
C GLU A 136 -2.60 0.18 -21.64
N THR A 137 -1.38 0.10 -21.13
CA THR A 137 -0.21 -0.41 -21.86
C THR A 137 0.18 -1.84 -21.50
N HIS A 138 -0.27 -2.36 -20.36
CA HIS A 138 0.08 -3.69 -19.85
C HIS A 138 -1.20 -4.50 -19.56
N SER A 139 -1.52 -5.42 -20.44
CA SER A 139 -2.76 -6.22 -20.35
C SER A 139 -2.86 -7.12 -19.11
N GLY A 140 -1.74 -7.42 -18.44
CA GLY A 140 -1.69 -8.17 -17.18
C GLY A 140 -1.73 -7.29 -15.92
N PHE A 141 -1.87 -5.96 -16.06
CA PHE A 141 -1.98 -5.04 -14.94
C PHE A 141 -3.40 -4.47 -14.84
N HIS A 142 -3.99 -4.55 -13.67
CA HIS A 142 -5.36 -4.12 -13.38
C HIS A 142 -5.37 -3.18 -12.18
N TYR A 143 -5.84 -1.96 -12.40
CA TYR A 143 -5.86 -0.91 -11.39
C TYR A 143 -7.29 -0.61 -10.92
N HIS A 144 -7.57 -0.93 -9.66
CA HIS A 144 -8.87 -0.72 -9.02
C HIS A 144 -8.81 0.43 -8.02
N THR A 145 -9.79 1.33 -8.08
CA THR A 145 -9.89 2.45 -7.15
C THR A 145 -11.13 2.35 -6.28
N VAL A 146 -10.97 2.61 -4.98
CA VAL A 146 -12.05 2.55 -4.00
C VAL A 146 -12.07 3.84 -3.21
N VAL A 147 -13.17 4.61 -3.31
CA VAL A 147 -13.34 5.89 -2.64
C VAL A 147 -14.34 5.75 -1.49
N SER A 148 -13.88 6.02 -0.25
CA SER A 148 -14.72 5.84 0.94
C SER A 148 -15.62 7.03 1.25
N ARG A 149 -15.38 8.20 0.63
CA ARG A 149 -16.21 9.41 0.76
C ARG A 149 -16.44 10.01 -0.62
N PRO A 150 -17.18 9.31 -1.51
CA PRO A 150 -17.45 9.84 -2.86
C PRO A 150 -18.37 11.06 -2.78
N GLU A 151 -18.27 11.95 -3.77
CA GLU A 151 -19.20 13.10 -3.90
C GLU A 151 -20.63 12.64 -4.17
N SER A 152 -20.80 11.49 -4.81
CA SER A 152 -22.08 10.84 -5.09
C SER A 152 -21.94 9.33 -5.06
N GLY A 153 -22.99 8.62 -4.66
CA GLY A 153 -23.01 7.16 -4.57
C GLY A 153 -22.69 6.62 -3.17
N ASP A 154 -22.54 5.31 -3.07
CA ASP A 154 -22.36 4.61 -1.81
C ASP A 154 -20.89 4.59 -1.38
N ARG A 155 -20.68 4.67 -0.07
CA ARG A 155 -19.37 4.49 0.55
C ARG A 155 -18.86 3.07 0.29
N GLN A 156 -17.66 2.97 -0.22
CA GLN A 156 -16.98 1.69 -0.38
C GLN A 156 -15.68 1.67 0.41
N TYR A 157 -15.39 0.52 1.02
CA TYR A 157 -14.12 0.22 1.66
C TYR A 157 -13.43 -0.91 0.88
N VAL A 158 -12.11 -0.93 0.93
CA VAL A 158 -11.29 -1.82 0.11
C VAL A 158 -11.61 -3.29 0.37
N ASP A 159 -11.74 -3.70 1.63
CA ASP A 159 -12.11 -5.05 2.04
C ASP A 159 -13.46 -5.46 1.42
N ARG A 160 -14.48 -4.61 1.54
CA ARG A 160 -15.80 -4.86 0.95
C ARG A 160 -15.78 -4.86 -0.57
N TYR A 161 -14.96 -3.98 -1.18
CA TYR A 161 -14.79 -3.99 -2.63
C TYR A 161 -14.26 -5.34 -3.09
N ILE A 162 -13.19 -5.86 -2.48
CA ILE A 162 -12.59 -7.14 -2.85
C ILE A 162 -13.57 -8.29 -2.57
N THR A 163 -14.26 -8.27 -1.41
CA THR A 163 -15.30 -9.27 -1.08
C THR A 163 -16.42 -9.31 -2.11
N ASN A 164 -16.88 -8.14 -2.56
CA ASN A 164 -18.02 -8.04 -3.48
C ASN A 164 -17.61 -8.16 -4.95
N ALA A 165 -16.35 -7.90 -5.30
CA ALA A 165 -15.86 -7.95 -6.67
C ALA A 165 -15.96 -9.35 -7.26
N GLY A 166 -15.81 -10.40 -6.42
CA GLY A 166 -15.85 -11.81 -6.87
C GLY A 166 -14.88 -12.04 -8.04
N GLY A 167 -15.19 -13.05 -8.87
CA GLY A 167 -14.53 -13.24 -10.17
C GLY A 167 -13.00 -13.18 -10.09
N ALA A 168 -12.39 -12.29 -10.89
CA ALA A 168 -10.93 -12.25 -11.11
C ALA A 168 -10.09 -12.11 -9.82
N LEU A 169 -10.52 -11.30 -8.83
CA LEU A 169 -9.77 -11.15 -7.59
C LEU A 169 -9.82 -12.40 -6.71
N HIS A 170 -10.98 -13.05 -6.62
CA HIS A 170 -11.11 -14.31 -5.87
C HIS A 170 -10.40 -15.46 -6.59
N GLU A 171 -10.49 -15.52 -7.92
CA GLU A 171 -9.76 -16.50 -8.73
C GLU A 171 -8.23 -16.31 -8.59
N LEU A 172 -7.77 -15.07 -8.52
CA LEU A 172 -6.36 -14.77 -8.27
C LEU A 172 -5.93 -15.30 -6.89
N LEU A 173 -6.70 -15.01 -5.84
CA LEU A 173 -6.40 -15.47 -4.47
C LEU A 173 -6.45 -17.01 -4.32
N ALA A 174 -7.13 -17.70 -5.19
CA ALA A 174 -7.19 -19.17 -5.20
C ALA A 174 -6.04 -19.84 -5.97
N ARG A 175 -5.08 -19.08 -6.51
CA ARG A 175 -3.94 -19.64 -7.24
C ARG A 175 -2.78 -19.90 -6.30
N ASP A 176 -2.16 -21.06 -6.36
CA ASP A 176 -0.97 -21.46 -5.57
C ASP A 176 0.22 -20.48 -5.71
N ARG A 177 0.25 -19.73 -6.82
CA ARG A 177 1.33 -18.78 -7.10
C ARG A 177 1.00 -17.32 -6.74
N ALA A 178 -0.18 -17.06 -6.20
CA ALA A 178 -0.59 -15.71 -5.85
C ALA A 178 0.09 -15.21 -4.57
N LEU A 179 0.52 -13.95 -4.60
CA LEU A 179 1.08 -13.25 -3.45
C LEU A 179 0.21 -12.05 -3.12
N LEU A 180 -0.18 -11.95 -1.85
CA LEU A 180 -0.97 -10.85 -1.32
C LEU A 180 -0.07 -9.92 -0.49
N TYR A 181 -0.02 -8.63 -0.87
CA TYR A 181 0.68 -7.59 -0.13
C TYR A 181 -0.30 -6.53 0.35
N LEU A 182 -0.27 -6.25 1.64
CA LEU A 182 -1.16 -5.27 2.28
C LEU A 182 -0.35 -4.12 2.88
N CYS A 183 -0.67 -2.89 2.53
CA CYS A 183 -0.07 -1.71 3.14
C CYS A 183 -1.11 -0.60 3.32
N GLY A 184 -1.52 -0.34 4.56
CA GLY A 184 -2.54 0.64 4.87
C GLY A 184 -3.03 0.56 6.31
N ILE A 185 -4.25 0.99 6.55
CA ILE A 185 -4.87 1.03 7.87
C ILE A 185 -5.25 -0.38 8.35
N GLU A 186 -5.21 -0.58 9.66
CA GLU A 186 -5.50 -1.86 10.33
C GLU A 186 -6.90 -2.41 10.00
N GLY A 187 -7.91 -1.54 9.96
CA GLY A 187 -9.28 -1.96 9.62
C GLY A 187 -9.41 -2.64 8.27
N MET A 188 -8.62 -2.21 7.26
CA MET A 188 -8.53 -2.88 5.96
C MET A 188 -7.92 -4.27 6.08
N GLN A 189 -6.84 -4.42 6.86
CA GLN A 189 -6.17 -5.70 7.05
C GLN A 189 -7.12 -6.71 7.72
N ASN A 190 -7.81 -6.31 8.78
CA ASN A 190 -8.78 -7.16 9.48
C ASN A 190 -9.94 -7.60 8.58
N GLY A 191 -10.42 -6.72 7.70
CA GLY A 191 -11.45 -7.06 6.70
C GLY A 191 -10.98 -8.11 5.70
N LEU A 192 -9.74 -7.99 5.22
CA LEU A 192 -9.15 -8.95 4.30
C LEU A 192 -8.83 -10.30 4.94
N TYR A 193 -8.40 -10.34 6.20
CA TYR A 193 -8.20 -11.60 6.91
C TYR A 193 -9.51 -12.41 7.01
N ARG A 194 -10.63 -11.74 7.33
CA ARG A 194 -11.95 -12.41 7.33
C ARG A 194 -12.32 -12.94 5.95
N LEU A 195 -12.04 -12.16 4.88
CA LEU A 195 -12.30 -12.62 3.52
C LEU A 195 -11.49 -13.87 3.18
N LEU A 196 -10.19 -13.92 3.54
CA LEU A 196 -9.37 -15.12 3.31
C LEU A 196 -9.90 -16.35 4.05
N GLU A 197 -10.42 -16.17 5.28
CA GLU A 197 -11.10 -17.22 6.03
C GLU A 197 -12.38 -17.67 5.33
N GLU A 198 -13.23 -16.73 4.87
CA GLU A 198 -14.47 -17.03 4.13
C GLU A 198 -14.21 -17.77 2.81
N LEU A 199 -13.11 -17.44 2.13
CA LEU A 199 -12.69 -18.14 0.91
C LEU A 199 -12.02 -19.50 1.17
N GLY A 200 -11.65 -19.79 2.42
CA GLY A 200 -10.97 -21.03 2.80
C GLY A 200 -9.51 -21.10 2.38
N VAL A 201 -8.88 -19.96 2.11
CA VAL A 201 -7.46 -19.84 1.68
C VAL A 201 -6.58 -19.17 2.73
N ALA A 202 -7.09 -18.93 3.93
CA ALA A 202 -6.35 -18.23 4.99
C ALA A 202 -5.01 -18.90 5.33
N ASP A 203 -4.98 -20.22 5.42
CA ASP A 203 -3.77 -20.99 5.76
C ASP A 203 -2.64 -20.85 4.71
N GLU A 204 -2.97 -20.48 3.48
CA GLU A 204 -2.00 -20.26 2.40
C GLU A 204 -1.32 -18.88 2.53
N TYR A 205 -2.05 -17.90 3.06
CA TYR A 205 -1.58 -16.50 3.17
C TYR A 205 -1.10 -16.11 4.55
N LEU A 206 -1.63 -16.74 5.60
CA LEU A 206 -1.38 -16.37 6.98
C LEU A 206 -0.46 -17.40 7.65
N VAL A 207 0.83 -17.34 7.35
CA VAL A 207 1.83 -18.02 8.20
C VAL A 207 2.02 -17.14 9.43
N MET A 208 1.30 -17.47 10.51
CA MET A 208 1.48 -16.79 11.81
C MET A 208 2.77 -17.31 12.47
N PRO A 209 3.76 -16.44 12.74
CA PRO A 209 4.85 -16.81 13.65
C PRO A 209 4.25 -17.14 15.02
N GLU A 210 4.79 -18.17 15.71
CA GLU A 210 4.33 -18.59 17.06
C GLU A 210 4.19 -17.40 18.04
N GLU A 211 4.99 -16.34 17.85
CA GLU A 211 4.96 -15.10 18.64
C GLU A 211 3.69 -14.24 18.41
N MET A 212 3.02 -14.38 17.26
CA MET A 212 1.80 -13.62 16.93
C MET A 212 0.52 -14.34 17.35
N GLU A 213 0.51 -15.64 17.54
CA GLU A 213 -0.65 -16.37 18.06
C GLU A 213 -1.10 -15.83 19.43
N THR A 214 -0.15 -15.36 20.23
CA THR A 214 -0.42 -14.79 21.55
C THR A 214 -1.11 -13.41 21.47
N ILE A 215 -0.89 -12.65 20.39
CA ILE A 215 -1.46 -11.31 20.18
C ILE A 215 -2.88 -11.38 19.61
N VAL A 216 -3.14 -12.35 18.73
CA VAL A 216 -4.46 -12.53 18.09
C VAL A 216 -5.48 -13.12 19.07
N ASN A 217 -5.02 -13.92 20.05
CA ASN A 217 -5.86 -14.52 21.07
C ASN A 217 -6.02 -13.63 22.33
N ALA A 218 -5.38 -12.46 22.39
CA ALA A 218 -5.66 -11.48 23.44
C ALA A 218 -7.02 -10.84 23.16
N GLU A 219 -7.97 -11.04 24.08
CA GLU A 219 -9.26 -10.30 24.03
C GLU A 219 -8.97 -8.80 24.04
N PRO A 220 -9.66 -8.01 23.23
CA PRO A 220 -9.52 -6.55 23.30
C PRO A 220 -10.10 -6.07 24.64
N ASP A 221 -9.27 -5.34 25.42
CA ASP A 221 -9.68 -4.60 26.60
C ASP A 221 -10.67 -3.46 26.26
#